data_64c10a02baaae5ca9b7f6d7225deadc7
#
_entry.id   64c10a02baaae5ca9b7f6d7225deadc7
#
_cell.length_a   1.000
_cell.length_b   1.000
_cell.length_c   1.000
_cell.angle_alpha   90.00
_cell.angle_beta   90.00
_cell.angle_gamma   90.00
#
_symmetry.space_group_name_H-M   'P 1'
#
loop_
_entity.id
_entity.type
_entity.pdbx_description
1 polymer ?
#
loop_
_entity_poly.entity_id
_entity_poly.type
_entity_poly.pdbx_seq_one_letter_code
_entity_poly.pdbx_strand_id
1 'polypeptide(L)'
;MLLPAFLEDHADHERCLAIYAPSSKRVACCGAHSLAEVYATVTRLPGEFRASPAQAVVFLSDIQEHLTIVSLESSEYFQAIQGAALSGIVGGTIYDALLAACAIKAKAEIIYTDNDRHFRMLGPDVARRVTKP
;
A
#
# COMPACT_ATOMS: atom_id res chain seq x y z
N MET A 1 0.13 -3.90 5.06
CA MET A 1 -0.58 -3.17 6.13
C MET A 1 -2.11 -3.17 5.94
N LEU A 2 -2.66 -2.70 4.80
CA LEU A 2 -4.12 -2.62 4.62
C LEU A 2 -4.81 -3.99 4.71
N LEU A 3 -4.31 -4.99 4.01
CA LEU A 3 -4.91 -6.31 3.98
C LEU A 3 -5.07 -6.96 5.36
N PRO A 4 -4.03 -7.03 6.21
CA PRO A 4 -4.17 -7.58 7.55
C PRO A 4 -5.19 -6.84 8.42
N ALA A 5 -5.40 -5.53 8.23
CA ALA A 5 -6.38 -4.78 8.99
C ALA A 5 -7.84 -5.26 8.77
N PHE A 6 -8.13 -5.91 7.64
CA PHE A 6 -9.45 -6.44 7.30
C PHE A 6 -9.60 -7.95 7.54
N LEU A 7 -8.53 -8.66 7.90
CA LEU A 7 -8.52 -10.11 8.06
C LEU A 7 -8.28 -10.45 9.54
N GLU A 8 -9.33 -10.71 10.30
CA GLU A 8 -9.27 -10.97 11.74
C GLU A 8 -8.32 -12.13 12.12
N ASP A 9 -8.27 -13.18 11.28
CA ASP A 9 -7.39 -14.33 11.50
C ASP A 9 -5.92 -14.09 11.08
N HIS A 10 -5.59 -12.91 10.57
CA HIS A 10 -4.21 -12.62 10.16
C HIS A 10 -3.35 -12.32 11.39
N ALA A 11 -2.14 -12.90 11.46
CA ALA A 11 -1.22 -12.73 12.59
C ALA A 11 -0.90 -11.26 12.93
N ASP A 12 -1.01 -10.37 11.96
CA ASP A 12 -0.72 -8.93 12.09
C ASP A 12 -1.99 -8.08 12.18
N HIS A 13 -3.17 -8.70 12.32
CA HIS A 13 -4.46 -7.99 12.32
C HIS A 13 -4.49 -6.87 13.35
N GLU A 14 -4.29 -7.19 14.63
CA GLU A 14 -4.35 -6.25 15.74
C GLU A 14 -3.42 -5.03 15.53
N ARG A 15 -2.20 -5.27 15.07
CA ARG A 15 -1.21 -4.20 14.84
C ARG A 15 -1.64 -3.30 13.69
N CYS A 16 -2.07 -3.91 12.59
CA CYS A 16 -2.51 -3.16 11.41
C CYS A 16 -3.81 -2.41 11.66
N LEU A 17 -4.74 -3.00 12.38
CA LEU A 17 -6.01 -2.37 12.77
C LEU A 17 -5.77 -1.18 13.70
N ALA A 18 -4.85 -1.30 14.68
CA ALA A 18 -4.50 -0.21 15.58
C ALA A 18 -3.94 1.03 14.85
N ILE A 19 -3.32 0.85 13.68
CA ILE A 19 -2.85 1.95 12.82
C ILE A 19 -3.99 2.45 11.92
N TYR A 20 -4.79 1.54 11.37
CA TYR A 20 -5.82 1.86 10.39
C TYR A 20 -7.04 2.53 11.03
N ALA A 21 -7.57 1.98 12.12
CA ALA A 21 -8.82 2.43 12.72
C ALA A 21 -8.84 3.92 13.15
N PRO A 22 -7.75 4.50 13.72
CA PRO A 22 -7.71 5.93 14.05
C PRO A 22 -7.37 6.82 12.85
N SER A 23 -7.08 6.24 11.67
CA SER A 23 -6.68 7.01 10.50
C SER A 23 -7.84 7.81 9.90
N SER A 24 -7.53 8.85 9.14
CA SER A 24 -8.49 9.64 8.41
C SER A 24 -7.83 10.28 7.18
N LYS A 25 -8.62 10.75 6.24
CA LYS A 25 -8.13 11.46 5.03
C LYS A 25 -7.22 12.66 5.33
N ARG A 26 -7.27 13.19 6.55
CA ARG A 26 -6.43 14.34 6.94
C ARG A 26 -4.99 13.96 7.25
N VAL A 27 -4.78 12.73 7.73
CA VAL A 27 -3.49 12.31 8.29
C VAL A 27 -2.93 11.05 7.62
N ALA A 28 -3.73 10.38 6.79
CA ALA A 28 -3.31 9.12 6.17
C ALA A 28 -3.72 9.04 4.70
N CYS A 29 -2.89 8.35 3.93
CA CYS A 29 -3.13 8.11 2.51
C CYS A 29 -2.67 6.71 2.11
N CYS A 30 -3.14 6.24 0.96
CA CYS A 30 -2.55 5.10 0.27
C CYS A 30 -2.44 5.37 -1.23
N GLY A 31 -1.53 4.69 -1.89
CA GLY A 31 -1.42 4.76 -3.35
C GLY A 31 -2.62 4.08 -4.02
N ALA A 32 -3.09 4.62 -5.14
CA ALA A 32 -4.21 4.03 -5.89
C ALA A 32 -3.97 2.57 -6.28
N HIS A 33 -2.71 2.18 -6.53
CA HIS A 33 -2.34 0.80 -6.84
C HIS A 33 -2.67 -0.17 -5.69
N SER A 34 -2.60 0.28 -4.43
CA SER A 34 -2.96 -0.55 -3.27
C SER A 34 -4.40 -1.06 -3.32
N LEU A 35 -5.32 -0.31 -3.94
CA LEU A 35 -6.70 -0.77 -4.09
C LEU A 35 -6.77 -2.02 -4.98
N ALA A 36 -6.03 -2.03 -6.08
CA ALA A 36 -5.96 -3.20 -6.98
C ALA A 36 -5.30 -4.40 -6.29
N GLU A 37 -4.25 -4.16 -5.50
CA GLU A 37 -3.57 -5.22 -4.74
C GLU A 37 -4.47 -5.84 -3.67
N VAL A 38 -5.20 -5.02 -2.91
CA VAL A 38 -6.19 -5.50 -1.93
C VAL A 38 -7.25 -6.35 -2.64
N TYR A 39 -7.86 -5.83 -3.72
CA TYR A 39 -8.86 -6.57 -4.49
C TYR A 39 -8.33 -7.91 -4.98
N ALA A 40 -7.18 -7.89 -5.66
CA ALA A 40 -6.57 -9.11 -6.22
C ALA A 40 -6.25 -10.14 -5.14
N THR A 41 -5.83 -9.70 -3.96
CA THR A 41 -5.44 -10.58 -2.87
C THR A 41 -6.67 -11.17 -2.18
N VAL A 42 -7.63 -10.36 -1.72
CA VAL A 42 -8.80 -10.88 -0.98
C VAL A 42 -9.67 -11.80 -1.84
N THR A 43 -9.78 -11.53 -3.15
CA THR A 43 -10.56 -12.38 -4.08
C THR A 43 -9.84 -13.67 -4.47
N ARG A 44 -8.54 -13.81 -4.13
CA ARG A 44 -7.73 -15.01 -4.43
C ARG A 44 -7.38 -15.84 -3.19
N LEU A 45 -7.77 -15.40 -2.00
CA LEU A 45 -7.55 -16.18 -0.78
C LEU A 45 -8.18 -17.57 -0.89
N PRO A 46 -7.62 -18.60 -0.23
CA PRO A 46 -8.19 -19.95 -0.26
C PRO A 46 -9.42 -20.05 0.65
N GLY A 47 -10.32 -20.99 0.27
CA GLY A 47 -11.43 -21.42 1.11
C GLY A 47 -12.38 -20.32 1.54
N GLU A 48 -12.75 -20.34 2.79
CA GLU A 48 -13.69 -19.41 3.44
C GLU A 48 -13.15 -17.99 3.61
N PHE A 49 -11.83 -17.82 3.54
CA PHE A 49 -11.19 -16.49 3.59
C PHE A 49 -11.31 -15.70 2.28
N ARG A 50 -11.81 -16.33 1.22
CA ARG A 50 -11.99 -15.69 -0.08
C ARG A 50 -13.18 -14.75 -0.07
N ALA A 51 -12.91 -13.47 -0.24
CA ALA A 51 -13.97 -12.51 -0.47
C ALA A 51 -14.57 -12.65 -1.88
N SER A 52 -15.88 -12.55 -1.99
CA SER A 52 -16.53 -12.33 -3.30
C SER A 52 -16.12 -10.97 -3.87
N PRO A 53 -16.25 -10.76 -5.20
CA PRO A 53 -15.99 -9.45 -5.79
C PRO A 53 -16.78 -8.31 -5.12
N ALA A 54 -18.04 -8.56 -4.74
CA ALA A 54 -18.86 -7.58 -4.05
C ALA A 54 -18.35 -7.24 -2.65
N GLN A 55 -17.92 -8.24 -1.86
CA GLN A 55 -17.29 -8.02 -0.56
C GLN A 55 -15.97 -7.27 -0.68
N ALA A 56 -15.15 -7.58 -1.69
CA ALA A 56 -13.92 -6.87 -1.93
C ALA A 56 -14.18 -5.36 -2.19
N VAL A 57 -15.23 -5.01 -2.94
CA VAL A 57 -15.62 -3.60 -3.17
C VAL A 57 -16.01 -2.91 -1.86
N VAL A 58 -16.65 -3.60 -0.91
CA VAL A 58 -16.96 -3.03 0.40
C VAL A 58 -15.66 -2.65 1.14
N PHE A 59 -14.64 -3.52 1.16
CA PHE A 59 -13.34 -3.19 1.76
C PHE A 59 -12.67 -1.98 1.07
N LEU A 60 -12.76 -1.91 -0.27
CA LEU A 60 -12.21 -0.77 -1.00
C LEU A 60 -12.96 0.54 -0.70
N SER A 61 -14.27 0.48 -0.52
CA SER A 61 -15.07 1.65 -0.13
C SER A 61 -14.67 2.16 1.25
N ASP A 62 -14.46 1.27 2.20
CA ASP A 62 -13.98 1.62 3.53
C ASP A 62 -12.60 2.31 3.47
N ILE A 63 -11.66 1.76 2.69
CA ILE A 63 -10.36 2.39 2.46
C ILE A 63 -10.52 3.80 1.88
N GLN A 64 -11.40 4.00 0.89
CA GLN A 64 -11.66 5.31 0.29
C GLN A 64 -12.33 6.29 1.25
N GLU A 65 -13.10 5.82 2.21
CA GLU A 65 -13.71 6.67 3.24
C GLU A 65 -12.70 7.12 4.28
N HIS A 66 -11.75 6.27 4.65
CA HIS A 66 -10.76 6.53 5.69
C HIS A 66 -9.48 7.20 5.19
N LEU A 67 -9.02 6.89 3.98
CA LEU A 67 -7.72 7.33 3.47
C LEU A 67 -7.84 8.24 2.24
N THR A 68 -6.91 9.18 2.11
CA THR A 68 -6.71 9.89 0.85
C THR A 68 -6.05 8.97 -0.17
N ILE A 69 -6.70 8.77 -1.33
CA ILE A 69 -6.14 7.97 -2.41
C ILE A 69 -5.23 8.84 -3.27
N VAL A 70 -3.98 8.46 -3.37
CA VAL A 70 -2.94 9.19 -4.13
C VAL A 70 -2.66 8.48 -5.44
N SER A 71 -2.82 9.20 -6.55
CA SER A 71 -2.49 8.72 -7.89
C SER A 71 -1.29 9.47 -8.45
N LEU A 72 -0.48 8.79 -9.27
CA LEU A 72 0.58 9.40 -10.05
C LEU A 72 0.03 9.84 -11.40
N GLU A 73 0.41 11.05 -11.83
CA GLU A 73 0.22 11.48 -13.21
C GLU A 73 1.11 10.67 -14.15
N SER A 74 0.81 10.65 -15.46
CA SER A 74 1.55 9.85 -16.43
C SER A 74 3.06 10.09 -16.39
N SER A 75 3.49 11.35 -16.23
CA SER A 75 4.91 11.73 -16.14
C SER A 75 5.56 11.24 -14.84
N GLU A 76 4.85 11.37 -13.71
CA GLU A 76 5.33 10.90 -12.40
C GLU A 76 5.44 9.37 -12.37
N TYR A 77 4.45 8.69 -12.97
CA TYR A 77 4.44 7.23 -13.11
C TYR A 77 5.67 6.76 -13.89
N PHE A 78 5.94 7.39 -15.04
CA PHE A 78 7.10 7.06 -15.87
C PHE A 78 8.43 7.38 -15.16
N GLN A 79 8.52 8.51 -14.45
CA GLN A 79 9.70 8.85 -13.65
C GLN A 79 9.96 7.82 -12.53
N ALA A 80 8.92 7.34 -11.87
CA ALA A 80 9.06 6.28 -10.86
C ALA A 80 9.63 4.99 -11.46
N ILE A 81 9.17 4.59 -12.67
CA ILE A 81 9.71 3.44 -13.40
C ILE A 81 11.18 3.67 -13.79
N GLN A 82 11.53 4.84 -14.29
CA GLN A 82 12.92 5.16 -14.65
C GLN A 82 13.84 5.11 -13.41
N GLY A 83 13.40 5.68 -12.29
CA GLY A 83 14.14 5.63 -11.02
C GLY A 83 14.34 4.20 -10.51
N ALA A 84 13.30 3.38 -10.62
CA ALA A 84 13.36 1.97 -10.25
C ALA A 84 14.36 1.21 -11.15
N ALA A 85 14.34 1.45 -12.45
CA ALA A 85 15.28 0.83 -13.41
C ALA A 85 16.74 1.21 -13.09
N LEU A 86 17.02 2.49 -12.80
CA LEU A 86 18.34 2.95 -12.39
C LEU A 86 18.82 2.32 -11.07
N SER A 87 17.87 1.96 -10.18
CA SER A 87 18.14 1.27 -8.91
C SER A 87 18.22 -0.25 -9.06
N GLY A 88 18.13 -0.79 -10.28
CA GLY A 88 18.18 -2.23 -10.55
C GLY A 88 16.93 -2.99 -10.09
N ILE A 89 15.82 -2.31 -9.90
CA ILE A 89 14.54 -2.92 -9.50
C ILE A 89 13.95 -3.70 -10.68
N VAL A 90 13.56 -4.95 -10.44
CA VAL A 90 13.00 -5.84 -11.46
C VAL A 90 11.70 -6.50 -11.00
N GLY A 91 10.88 -6.93 -11.97
CA GLY A 91 9.65 -7.68 -11.70
C GLY A 91 8.63 -6.92 -10.87
N GLY A 92 7.92 -7.64 -10.00
CA GLY A 92 6.82 -7.10 -9.20
C GLY A 92 7.22 -6.03 -8.18
N THR A 93 8.49 -5.91 -7.83
CA THR A 93 9.00 -4.86 -6.94
C THR A 93 8.79 -3.44 -7.50
N ILE A 94 8.48 -3.31 -8.80
CA ILE A 94 8.09 -2.04 -9.41
C ILE A 94 6.84 -1.45 -8.75
N TYR A 95 5.91 -2.28 -8.29
CA TYR A 95 4.70 -1.82 -7.62
C TYR A 95 5.02 -1.13 -6.29
N ASP A 96 5.99 -1.65 -5.54
CA ASP A 96 6.50 -1.00 -4.31
C ASP A 96 7.11 0.38 -4.63
N ALA A 97 7.82 0.50 -5.77
CA ALA A 97 8.38 1.78 -6.22
C ALA A 97 7.28 2.81 -6.57
N LEU A 98 6.19 2.37 -7.20
CA LEU A 98 5.04 3.25 -7.50
C LEU A 98 4.34 3.70 -6.20
N LEU A 99 4.17 2.80 -5.22
CA LEU A 99 3.61 3.15 -3.92
C LEU A 99 4.52 4.11 -3.14
N ALA A 100 5.84 3.91 -3.18
CA ALA A 100 6.80 4.82 -2.60
C ALA A 100 6.74 6.22 -3.26
N ALA A 101 6.59 6.29 -4.58
CA ALA A 101 6.41 7.56 -5.29
C ALA A 101 5.12 8.27 -4.87
N CYS A 102 4.02 7.54 -4.65
CA CYS A 102 2.79 8.10 -4.08
C CYS A 102 3.02 8.67 -2.67
N ALA A 103 3.77 7.95 -1.82
CA ALA A 103 4.09 8.41 -0.47
C ALA A 103 4.95 9.69 -0.48
N ILE A 104 5.92 9.79 -1.38
CA ILE A 104 6.73 11.00 -1.56
C ILE A 104 5.86 12.16 -2.06
N LYS A 105 5.00 11.93 -3.07
CA LYS A 105 4.05 12.94 -3.58
C LYS A 105 3.13 13.47 -2.48
N ALA A 106 2.64 12.59 -1.63
CA ALA A 106 1.80 12.93 -0.48
C ALA A 106 2.58 13.55 0.70
N LYS A 107 3.92 13.64 0.62
CA LYS A 107 4.80 14.09 1.71
C LYS A 107 4.62 13.27 2.99
N ALA A 108 4.33 11.97 2.85
CA ALA A 108 4.15 11.09 3.99
C ALA A 108 5.43 11.03 4.85
N GLU A 109 5.28 11.16 6.15
CA GLU A 109 6.38 11.06 7.11
C GLU A 109 6.74 9.61 7.40
N ILE A 110 5.74 8.72 7.41
CA ILE A 110 5.88 7.29 7.69
C ILE A 110 5.24 6.49 6.56
N ILE A 111 5.91 5.41 6.18
CA ILE A 111 5.42 4.40 5.22
C ILE A 111 5.32 3.08 5.96
N TYR A 112 4.10 2.62 6.23
CA TYR A 112 3.85 1.31 6.83
C TYR A 112 3.82 0.23 5.76
N THR A 113 4.74 -0.73 5.85
CA THR A 113 4.83 -1.85 4.91
C THR A 113 5.44 -3.08 5.57
N ASP A 114 4.98 -4.27 5.19
CA ASP A 114 5.61 -5.55 5.54
C ASP A 114 6.79 -5.87 4.63
N ASN A 115 6.85 -5.24 3.44
CA ASN A 115 7.94 -5.37 2.46
C ASN A 115 9.07 -4.36 2.70
N ASP A 116 9.45 -4.11 3.95
CA ASP A 116 10.44 -3.08 4.31
C ASP A 116 11.74 -3.19 3.51
N ARG A 117 12.19 -4.42 3.21
CA ARG A 117 13.39 -4.66 2.41
C ARG A 117 13.29 -4.04 1.01
N HIS A 118 12.16 -4.21 0.32
CA HIS A 118 11.97 -3.67 -1.03
C HIS A 118 11.94 -2.14 -1.01
N PHE A 119 11.20 -1.56 -0.07
CA PHE A 119 11.11 -0.11 0.06
C PHE A 119 12.46 0.53 0.41
N ARG A 120 13.27 -0.10 1.27
CA ARG A 120 14.61 0.42 1.62
C ARG A 120 15.58 0.46 0.43
N MET A 121 15.39 -0.37 -0.58
CA MET A 121 16.19 -0.36 -1.82
C MET A 121 15.86 0.82 -2.73
N LEU A 122 14.75 1.52 -2.52
CA LEU A 122 14.28 2.63 -3.36
C LEU A 122 14.96 3.97 -3.03
N GLY A 123 15.98 3.95 -2.21
CA GLY A 123 16.79 5.12 -1.88
C GLY A 123 16.59 5.65 -0.46
N PRO A 124 17.47 6.54 0.00
CA PRO A 124 17.52 6.99 1.39
C PRO A 124 16.28 7.75 1.82
N ASP A 125 15.64 8.50 0.93
CA ASP A 125 14.43 9.27 1.22
C ASP A 125 13.22 8.40 1.52
N VAL A 126 13.12 7.22 0.88
CA VAL A 126 12.12 6.21 1.16
C VAL A 126 12.52 5.43 2.41
N ALA A 127 13.76 4.95 2.47
CA ALA A 127 14.25 4.07 3.53
C ALA A 127 14.06 4.65 4.95
N ARG A 128 14.26 5.95 5.14
CA ARG A 128 14.10 6.62 6.45
C ARG A 128 12.66 6.71 6.93
N ARG A 129 11.69 6.56 6.03
CA ARG A 129 10.24 6.66 6.32
C ARG A 129 9.61 5.31 6.60
N VAL A 130 10.30 4.23 6.23
CA VAL A 130 9.75 2.87 6.28
C VAL A 130 9.71 2.34 7.70
N THR A 131 8.55 1.85 8.08
CA THR A 131 8.29 1.21 9.36
C THR A 131 7.38 -0.01 9.14
N LYS A 132 7.58 -1.06 9.92
CA LYS A 132 6.62 -2.18 9.99
C LYS A 132 5.45 -1.77 10.85
N PRO A 133 4.23 -2.24 10.51
CA PRO A 133 3.06 -2.06 11.36
C PRO A 133 3.24 -2.62 12.75
#